data_84f3e96c8367a344e1c6ea4592ab635b
#
_entry.id   84f3e96c8367a344e1c6ea4592ab635b
#
_cell.length_a   1.000
_cell.length_b   1.000
_cell.length_c   1.000
_cell.angle_alpha   90.00
_cell.angle_beta   90.00
_cell.angle_gamma   90.00
#
_symmetry.space_group_name_H-M   'P 1'
#
loop_
_entity.id
_entity.type
_entity.pdbx_description
1 polymer ?
#
loop_
_entity_poly.entity_id
_entity_poly.type
_entity_poly.pdbx_seq_one_letter_code
_entity_poly.pdbx_strand_id
1 'polypeptide(L)'
;MQARELRKSGLKLRLHGQPFEVLAMLLERPDEVVGREQIRERLWPTDTFVDFDNGVNAAINRLREALGDSAHNPRFIETLPRRGYRFLASVESSAPVAQALPVATAVPEALPVPAKEAGEPFSKRRSLGWILAAVLLLGLLVAAGGGDFSHRLFGRQPRIPIQSIAVLPLVNLSNDVNQDYFADGMTEALTTDLGKISALRVISRTSVMQYKGTKKPLPEIARELQVDALVEGTVSRSGNHMRITANLVQASPERHLWAESYESEVGDILTVQTQVAQSVAGEIRVKLTPAEQKLLSNARPVNPEAHDNYLKGRYLCNKDTREGFDKAIKYFELAIEEAPSDPLGYAGLANCYVHAGWGGDNFAGDLSVIEIMPEARDAAQKALQLDENLAEAHTTLASVELILNWNWEGAEREFKHAIELNPSYSPAYAWYAHYLVAMGRFDESAAAAKRSLDLDPFSETTMDFGEWAFYLGRHYDLAMEQSRKSFELAPEFPWPHYILGLIYEWTGQHREAIEEYTKMQELFGLSQNRLIELRMAYRQSGEKGYWRKTLEFCQEASKGQRKFASTSGFGWCDYFRYQDMAAVQVRLGQFDAAFQSLEKAYTKHEAELIYLKIQPEWDGVRSDPRFQSLLRRMGLNG
;
A
#
# COMPACT_ATOMS: atom_id res chain seq x y z
N MET A 1 -8.93 -16.30 -36.47
CA MET A 1 -8.92 -15.18 -35.50
C MET A 1 -10.12 -14.21 -35.60
N GLN A 2 -11.10 -14.47 -36.43
CA GLN A 2 -12.27 -13.57 -36.55
C GLN A 2 -13.12 -13.42 -35.29
N ALA A 3 -13.10 -14.40 -34.36
CA ALA A 3 -13.88 -14.35 -33.12
C ALA A 3 -13.14 -13.78 -31.91
N ARG A 4 -11.84 -13.40 -32.02
CA ARG A 4 -10.98 -12.98 -30.89
C ARG A 4 -11.09 -13.86 -29.63
N GLU A 5 -11.23 -15.17 -29.82
CA GLU A 5 -11.38 -16.16 -28.75
C GLU A 5 -10.25 -17.18 -28.77
N LEU A 6 -9.67 -17.43 -27.59
CA LEU A 6 -8.72 -18.52 -27.36
C LEU A 6 -9.42 -19.63 -26.57
N ARG A 7 -9.25 -20.90 -27.01
CA ARG A 7 -9.82 -22.07 -26.31
C ARG A 7 -8.72 -23.11 -26.03
N LYS A 8 -8.73 -23.70 -24.85
CA LYS A 8 -7.85 -24.80 -24.47
C LYS A 8 -8.73 -25.98 -24.04
N SER A 9 -8.60 -27.12 -24.68
CA SER A 9 -9.42 -28.32 -24.43
C SER A 9 -10.93 -28.04 -24.42
N GLY A 10 -11.40 -27.18 -25.35
CA GLY A 10 -12.80 -26.78 -25.46
C GLY A 10 -13.25 -25.65 -24.52
N LEU A 11 -12.49 -25.32 -23.48
CA LEU A 11 -12.79 -24.24 -22.56
C LEU A 11 -12.27 -22.91 -23.09
N LYS A 12 -13.09 -21.85 -23.02
CA LYS A 12 -12.73 -20.50 -23.44
C LYS A 12 -11.76 -19.88 -22.43
N LEU A 13 -10.55 -19.55 -22.88
CA LEU A 13 -9.59 -18.79 -22.11
C LEU A 13 -9.88 -17.29 -22.25
N ARG A 14 -9.96 -16.58 -21.13
CA ARG A 14 -10.14 -15.12 -21.12
C ARG A 14 -8.79 -14.44 -21.31
N LEU A 15 -8.43 -14.19 -22.56
CA LEU A 15 -7.24 -13.42 -22.92
C LEU A 15 -7.71 -12.19 -23.71
N HIS A 16 -7.51 -10.98 -23.16
CA HIS A 16 -7.96 -9.72 -23.75
C HIS A 16 -6.83 -8.69 -23.75
N GLY A 17 -6.95 -7.67 -24.62
CA GLY A 17 -5.99 -6.56 -24.67
C GLY A 17 -4.60 -6.96 -25.19
N GLN A 18 -3.57 -6.34 -24.67
CA GLN A 18 -2.18 -6.49 -25.13
C GLN A 18 -1.67 -7.94 -25.19
N PRO A 19 -1.91 -8.83 -24.21
CA PRO A 19 -1.50 -10.23 -24.33
C PRO A 19 -2.13 -10.97 -25.51
N PHE A 20 -3.36 -10.63 -25.88
CA PHE A 20 -4.02 -11.22 -27.03
C PHE A 20 -3.41 -10.72 -28.37
N GLU A 21 -3.09 -9.45 -28.47
CA GLU A 21 -2.43 -8.87 -29.64
C GLU A 21 -1.02 -9.45 -29.83
N VAL A 22 -0.26 -9.64 -28.73
CA VAL A 22 1.05 -10.32 -28.77
C VAL A 22 0.90 -11.76 -29.27
N LEU A 23 -0.09 -12.51 -28.77
CA LEU A 23 -0.37 -13.85 -29.27
C LEU A 23 -0.70 -13.85 -30.76
N ALA A 24 -1.51 -12.89 -31.21
CA ALA A 24 -1.86 -12.75 -32.61
C ALA A 24 -0.61 -12.53 -33.48
N MET A 25 0.29 -11.63 -33.06
CA MET A 25 1.56 -11.40 -33.78
C MET A 25 2.45 -12.66 -33.86
N LEU A 26 2.55 -13.39 -32.75
CA LEU A 26 3.32 -14.62 -32.69
C LEU A 26 2.73 -15.74 -33.55
N LEU A 27 1.40 -15.80 -33.68
CA LEU A 27 0.70 -16.77 -34.52
C LEU A 27 0.61 -16.36 -36.00
N GLU A 28 0.80 -15.08 -36.33
CA GLU A 28 0.95 -14.61 -37.71
C GLU A 28 2.24 -15.13 -38.36
N ARG A 29 3.28 -15.39 -37.56
CA ARG A 29 4.60 -15.86 -37.98
C ARG A 29 5.11 -16.97 -37.07
N PRO A 30 4.53 -18.18 -37.12
CA PRO A 30 4.99 -19.31 -36.32
C PRO A 30 6.46 -19.63 -36.63
N ASP A 31 7.22 -20.01 -35.62
CA ASP A 31 8.66 -20.31 -35.67
C ASP A 31 9.60 -19.14 -36.03
N GLU A 32 9.07 -17.95 -36.34
CA GLU A 32 9.87 -16.75 -36.53
C GLU A 32 10.00 -15.93 -35.23
N VAL A 33 11.10 -15.19 -35.13
CA VAL A 33 11.34 -14.30 -33.98
C VAL A 33 10.64 -12.99 -34.21
N VAL A 34 9.66 -12.67 -33.35
CA VAL A 34 9.03 -11.35 -33.30
C VAL A 34 9.86 -10.46 -32.37
N GLY A 35 10.44 -9.40 -32.94
CA GLY A 35 11.30 -8.47 -32.20
C GLY A 35 10.52 -7.63 -31.18
N ARG A 36 11.20 -7.23 -30.07
CA ARG A 36 10.58 -6.38 -29.04
C ARG A 36 10.06 -5.06 -29.62
N GLU A 37 10.79 -4.47 -30.55
CA GLU A 37 10.43 -3.23 -31.22
C GLU A 37 9.14 -3.38 -32.06
N GLN A 38 8.99 -4.50 -32.76
CA GLN A 38 7.78 -4.80 -33.53
C GLN A 38 6.55 -4.98 -32.62
N ILE A 39 6.76 -5.60 -31.44
CA ILE A 39 5.69 -5.72 -30.43
C ILE A 39 5.32 -4.34 -29.89
N ARG A 40 6.34 -3.49 -29.60
CA ARG A 40 6.13 -2.13 -29.14
C ARG A 40 5.31 -1.31 -30.14
N GLU A 41 5.73 -1.26 -31.40
CA GLU A 41 5.04 -0.50 -32.46
C GLU A 41 3.59 -0.95 -32.66
N ARG A 42 3.30 -2.24 -32.48
CA ARG A 42 1.94 -2.78 -32.62
C ARG A 42 1.04 -2.49 -31.45
N LEU A 43 1.60 -2.53 -30.22
CA LEU A 43 0.83 -2.35 -28.97
C LEU A 43 0.63 -0.90 -28.59
N TRP A 44 1.57 -0.02 -28.94
CA TRP A 44 1.55 1.39 -28.56
C TRP A 44 1.84 2.28 -29.77
N PRO A 45 0.86 3.10 -30.22
CA PRO A 45 1.10 4.13 -31.24
C PRO A 45 2.13 5.18 -30.75
N THR A 46 2.71 5.91 -31.69
CA THR A 46 3.90 6.77 -31.56
C THR A 46 3.86 7.87 -30.49
N ASP A 47 2.72 8.14 -29.85
CA ASP A 47 2.55 9.22 -28.87
C ASP A 47 2.34 8.74 -27.44
N THR A 48 2.65 7.48 -27.11
CA THR A 48 2.40 6.93 -25.77
C THR A 48 3.70 6.85 -24.97
N PHE A 49 3.80 7.63 -23.91
CA PHE A 49 4.91 7.56 -22.93
C PHE A 49 4.62 6.46 -21.90
N VAL A 50 5.13 5.25 -22.13
CA VAL A 50 5.11 4.11 -21.18
C VAL A 50 6.46 3.43 -21.18
N ASP A 51 6.80 2.76 -20.08
CA ASP A 51 7.94 1.84 -20.02
C ASP A 51 7.62 0.61 -20.88
N PHE A 52 8.04 0.68 -22.14
CA PHE A 52 7.73 -0.31 -23.16
C PHE A 52 8.31 -1.69 -22.83
N ASP A 53 9.48 -1.75 -22.19
CA ASP A 53 10.14 -3.01 -21.88
C ASP A 53 9.39 -3.77 -20.78
N ASN A 54 8.95 -3.08 -19.74
CA ASN A 54 8.10 -3.68 -18.70
C ASN A 54 6.71 -4.02 -19.24
N GLY A 55 6.14 -3.20 -20.12
CA GLY A 55 4.85 -3.46 -20.77
C GLY A 55 4.87 -4.72 -21.62
N VAL A 56 5.91 -4.92 -22.44
CA VAL A 56 6.08 -6.14 -23.26
C VAL A 56 6.28 -7.36 -22.36
N ASN A 57 7.13 -7.26 -21.35
CA ASN A 57 7.36 -8.36 -20.40
C ASN A 57 6.07 -8.76 -19.66
N ALA A 58 5.29 -7.80 -19.20
CA ALA A 58 4.01 -8.04 -18.52
C ALA A 58 2.99 -8.72 -19.46
N ALA A 59 2.90 -8.28 -20.72
CA ALA A 59 2.03 -8.91 -21.73
C ALA A 59 2.43 -10.36 -22.00
N ILE A 60 3.72 -10.65 -22.14
CA ILE A 60 4.26 -12.01 -22.35
C ILE A 60 4.02 -12.88 -21.12
N ASN A 61 4.22 -12.38 -19.91
CA ASN A 61 4.01 -13.16 -18.68
C ASN A 61 2.53 -13.54 -18.51
N ARG A 62 1.59 -12.61 -18.72
CA ARG A 62 0.14 -12.90 -18.71
C ARG A 62 -0.26 -13.88 -19.81
N LEU A 63 0.39 -13.81 -20.98
CA LEU A 63 0.15 -14.76 -22.05
C LEU A 63 0.64 -16.17 -21.69
N ARG A 64 1.83 -16.29 -21.07
CA ARG A 64 2.35 -17.56 -20.55
C ARG A 64 1.43 -18.15 -19.49
N GLU A 65 1.00 -17.35 -18.55
CA GLU A 65 0.05 -17.76 -17.50
C GLU A 65 -1.23 -18.35 -18.11
N ALA A 66 -1.83 -17.66 -19.10
CA ALA A 66 -3.03 -18.14 -19.79
C ALA A 66 -2.81 -19.46 -20.53
N LEU A 67 -1.63 -19.66 -21.13
CA LEU A 67 -1.26 -20.88 -21.85
C LEU A 67 -0.80 -22.01 -20.91
N GLY A 68 -0.46 -21.70 -19.66
CA GLY A 68 0.20 -22.62 -18.73
C GLY A 68 1.64 -22.93 -19.18
N ASP A 69 2.37 -21.91 -19.60
CA ASP A 69 3.74 -21.97 -20.10
C ASP A 69 4.74 -21.38 -19.09
N SER A 70 6.01 -21.76 -19.19
CA SER A 70 7.07 -21.28 -18.31
C SER A 70 8.26 -20.73 -19.08
N ALA A 71 8.82 -19.60 -18.62
CA ALA A 71 9.99 -18.99 -19.24
C ALA A 71 11.26 -19.87 -19.17
N HIS A 72 11.38 -20.73 -18.14
CA HIS A 72 12.53 -21.61 -17.92
C HIS A 72 12.45 -22.93 -18.71
N ASN A 73 11.23 -23.36 -19.06
CA ASN A 73 11.00 -24.56 -19.88
C ASN A 73 9.83 -24.29 -20.83
N PRO A 74 10.06 -23.48 -21.87
CA PRO A 74 8.99 -22.99 -22.75
C PRO A 74 8.43 -24.11 -23.62
N ARG A 75 7.10 -24.24 -23.61
CA ARG A 75 6.33 -25.16 -24.47
C ARG A 75 5.66 -24.44 -25.63
N PHE A 76 5.35 -23.16 -25.45
CA PHE A 76 4.64 -22.33 -26.42
C PHE A 76 5.42 -21.08 -26.81
N ILE A 77 6.06 -20.38 -25.84
CA ILE A 77 6.70 -19.09 -26.09
C ILE A 77 8.13 -19.10 -25.60
N GLU A 78 9.06 -19.12 -26.53
CA GLU A 78 10.49 -19.01 -26.24
C GLU A 78 10.90 -17.54 -26.15
N THR A 79 11.74 -17.21 -25.16
CA THR A 79 12.41 -15.90 -25.09
C THR A 79 13.81 -16.01 -25.66
N LEU A 80 14.10 -15.20 -26.65
CA LEU A 80 15.45 -15.04 -27.18
C LEU A 80 16.04 -13.72 -26.62
N PRO A 81 17.02 -13.80 -25.70
CA PRO A 81 17.58 -12.60 -25.05
C PRO A 81 18.03 -11.57 -26.07
N ARG A 82 17.61 -10.31 -25.85
CA ARG A 82 17.87 -9.14 -26.72
C ARG A 82 17.33 -9.21 -28.14
N ARG A 83 16.65 -10.29 -28.54
CA ARG A 83 16.12 -10.48 -29.90
C ARG A 83 14.60 -10.43 -29.96
N GLY A 84 13.90 -11.03 -29.00
CA GLY A 84 12.43 -11.05 -28.98
C GLY A 84 11.85 -12.37 -28.51
N TYR A 85 10.71 -12.74 -29.07
CA TYR A 85 9.94 -13.93 -28.68
C TYR A 85 9.55 -14.75 -29.90
N ARG A 86 9.41 -16.07 -29.74
CA ARG A 86 9.05 -17.00 -30.81
C ARG A 86 7.99 -17.99 -30.32
N PHE A 87 7.02 -18.32 -31.18
CA PHE A 87 6.03 -19.36 -30.89
C PHE A 87 6.54 -20.71 -31.33
N LEU A 88 6.56 -21.73 -30.45
CA LEU A 88 7.19 -23.02 -30.68
C LEU A 88 6.22 -24.12 -31.14
N ALA A 89 4.92 -23.98 -30.84
CA ALA A 89 3.97 -25.06 -31.16
C ALA A 89 3.49 -24.96 -32.59
N SER A 90 3.23 -26.11 -33.22
CA SER A 90 2.67 -26.16 -34.56
C SER A 90 1.28 -25.52 -34.63
N VAL A 91 1.07 -24.66 -35.62
CA VAL A 91 -0.19 -23.93 -35.85
C VAL A 91 -0.87 -24.48 -37.06
N GLU A 92 -2.07 -25.06 -36.87
CA GLU A 92 -2.92 -25.48 -37.97
C GLU A 92 -3.99 -24.40 -38.26
N SER A 93 -4.07 -23.92 -39.50
CA SER A 93 -5.09 -22.98 -39.93
C SER A 93 -6.27 -23.74 -40.55
N SER A 94 -7.42 -23.77 -39.86
CA SER A 94 -8.65 -24.27 -40.47
C SER A 94 -9.30 -23.18 -41.31
N ALA A 95 -9.26 -23.31 -42.66
CA ALA A 95 -10.04 -22.48 -43.57
C ALA A 95 -11.55 -22.75 -43.36
N PRO A 96 -12.42 -21.75 -43.47
CA PRO A 96 -13.86 -21.96 -43.31
C PRO A 96 -14.41 -22.73 -44.51
N VAL A 97 -14.86 -23.96 -44.28
CA VAL A 97 -15.68 -24.70 -45.25
C VAL A 97 -17.07 -24.10 -45.22
N ALA A 98 -17.44 -23.45 -46.32
CA ALA A 98 -18.81 -23.04 -46.58
C ALA A 98 -19.66 -24.31 -46.85
N GLN A 99 -20.56 -24.66 -45.96
CA GLN A 99 -21.62 -25.60 -46.24
C GLN A 99 -22.98 -24.98 -46.03
N ALA A 100 -23.78 -25.09 -47.08
CA ALA A 100 -25.15 -24.62 -47.19
C ALA A 100 -26.11 -25.40 -46.29
N LEU A 101 -27.12 -24.69 -45.80
CA LEU A 101 -28.26 -25.22 -45.08
C LEU A 101 -29.11 -26.15 -45.94
N PRO A 102 -29.79 -27.14 -45.36
CA PRO A 102 -31.21 -27.31 -45.65
C PRO A 102 -32.11 -27.15 -44.42
N VAL A 103 -33.16 -26.42 -44.66
CA VAL A 103 -34.34 -26.27 -43.85
C VAL A 103 -35.05 -27.63 -43.77
N ALA A 104 -35.40 -28.08 -42.56
CA ALA A 104 -36.48 -29.03 -42.36
C ALA A 104 -37.10 -28.84 -40.97
N THR A 105 -38.34 -28.44 -41.01
CA THR A 105 -39.37 -28.46 -39.98
C THR A 105 -39.60 -29.85 -39.42
N ALA A 106 -39.64 -30.01 -38.10
CA ALA A 106 -40.50 -30.99 -37.43
C ALA A 106 -40.62 -30.66 -35.95
N VAL A 107 -41.84 -30.44 -35.53
CA VAL A 107 -42.34 -30.41 -34.16
C VAL A 107 -42.51 -31.86 -33.67
N PRO A 108 -42.09 -32.27 -32.50
CA PRO A 108 -42.59 -33.47 -31.87
C PRO A 108 -43.60 -33.10 -30.75
N GLU A 109 -44.71 -33.63 -30.96
CA GLU A 109 -45.90 -34.05 -30.26
C GLU A 109 -45.70 -34.42 -28.79
N ALA A 110 -46.62 -33.95 -27.95
CA ALA A 110 -46.73 -34.25 -26.53
C ALA A 110 -47.22 -35.71 -26.31
N LEU A 111 -46.58 -36.41 -25.37
CA LEU A 111 -47.02 -37.70 -24.85
C LEU A 111 -47.95 -37.51 -23.66
N PRO A 112 -48.96 -38.39 -23.50
CA PRO A 112 -50.07 -38.16 -22.58
C PRO A 112 -49.82 -38.67 -21.16
N VAL A 113 -50.36 -37.93 -20.19
CA VAL A 113 -50.44 -38.30 -18.77
C VAL A 113 -51.59 -39.32 -18.58
N PRO A 114 -51.40 -40.43 -17.88
CA PRO A 114 -52.51 -41.33 -17.57
C PRO A 114 -53.38 -40.80 -16.41
N ALA A 115 -54.65 -40.73 -16.69
CA ALA A 115 -55.69 -40.49 -15.72
C ALA A 115 -55.84 -41.68 -14.74
N LYS A 116 -55.98 -41.40 -13.48
CA LYS A 116 -56.42 -42.40 -12.48
C LYS A 116 -57.68 -41.94 -11.77
N GLU A 117 -58.51 -42.88 -11.76
CA GLU A 117 -59.94 -42.96 -11.43
C GLU A 117 -60.42 -42.30 -10.13
N ALA A 118 -61.65 -41.85 -10.21
CA ALA A 118 -62.51 -41.38 -9.15
C ALA A 118 -62.92 -42.50 -8.14
N GLY A 119 -62.77 -42.21 -6.87
CA GLY A 119 -63.31 -43.00 -5.79
C GLY A 119 -64.29 -42.16 -4.96
N GLU A 120 -65.47 -42.69 -4.74
CA GLU A 120 -66.66 -42.09 -4.17
C GLU A 120 -66.57 -41.59 -2.71
N PRO A 121 -67.62 -40.90 -2.22
CA PRO A 121 -67.48 -39.98 -1.06
C PRO A 121 -67.81 -40.68 0.27
N PHE A 122 -67.00 -40.44 1.29
CA PHE A 122 -67.35 -40.76 2.67
C PHE A 122 -67.82 -39.51 3.43
N SER A 123 -69.14 -39.53 3.72
CA SER A 123 -69.77 -38.55 4.58
C SER A 123 -69.34 -38.70 6.04
N LYS A 124 -68.82 -37.62 6.65
CA LYS A 124 -68.90 -37.37 8.10
C LYS A 124 -69.07 -35.89 8.40
N ARG A 125 -70.27 -35.45 8.49
CA ARG A 125 -70.64 -34.28 9.30
C ARG A 125 -70.29 -34.59 10.76
N ARG A 126 -69.20 -33.89 11.29
CA ARG A 126 -69.03 -33.62 12.73
C ARG A 126 -67.54 -33.16 13.02
N SER A 127 -67.03 -32.16 12.32
CA SER A 127 -65.79 -31.56 12.73
C SER A 127 -65.64 -30.07 12.38
N LEU A 128 -66.61 -29.43 11.78
CA LEU A 128 -66.57 -28.05 11.39
C LEU A 128 -66.58 -27.09 12.59
N GLY A 129 -67.20 -27.49 13.72
CA GLY A 129 -67.27 -26.71 14.96
C GLY A 129 -65.90 -26.60 15.69
N TRP A 130 -65.12 -27.67 15.65
CA TRP A 130 -63.80 -27.67 16.32
C TRP A 130 -62.71 -26.96 15.51
N ILE A 131 -62.84 -26.97 14.19
CA ILE A 131 -61.91 -26.23 13.30
C ILE A 131 -62.18 -24.72 13.41
N LEU A 132 -63.45 -24.30 13.47
CA LEU A 132 -63.79 -22.89 13.70
C LEU A 132 -63.44 -22.42 15.11
N ALA A 133 -63.55 -23.25 16.14
CA ALA A 133 -63.07 -22.91 17.48
C ALA A 133 -61.52 -22.82 17.57
N ALA A 134 -60.84 -23.74 16.88
CA ALA A 134 -59.36 -23.70 16.82
C ALA A 134 -58.82 -22.48 16.03
N VAL A 135 -59.48 -22.11 14.93
CA VAL A 135 -59.14 -20.92 14.14
C VAL A 135 -59.47 -19.63 14.90
N LEU A 136 -60.57 -19.58 15.65
CA LEU A 136 -60.91 -18.44 16.53
C LEU A 136 -59.99 -18.35 17.73
N LEU A 137 -59.57 -19.46 18.33
CA LEU A 137 -58.59 -19.47 19.42
C LEU A 137 -57.19 -19.06 18.92
N LEU A 138 -56.79 -19.51 17.74
CA LEU A 138 -55.57 -19.10 17.08
C LEU A 138 -55.59 -17.61 16.68
N GLY A 139 -56.76 -17.14 16.19
CA GLY A 139 -56.99 -15.71 15.89
C GLY A 139 -56.96 -14.83 17.15
N LEU A 140 -57.52 -15.30 18.29
CA LEU A 140 -57.47 -14.61 19.58
C LEU A 140 -56.07 -14.64 20.20
N LEU A 141 -55.33 -15.72 20.05
CA LEU A 141 -53.91 -15.80 20.45
C LEU A 141 -53.01 -14.88 19.60
N VAL A 142 -53.29 -14.76 18.30
CA VAL A 142 -52.59 -13.81 17.42
C VAL A 142 -53.02 -12.37 17.73
N ALA A 143 -54.30 -12.12 18.08
CA ALA A 143 -54.77 -10.77 18.43
C ALA A 143 -54.33 -10.32 19.84
N ALA A 144 -54.22 -11.24 20.80
CA ALA A 144 -53.80 -10.93 22.18
C ALA A 144 -52.28 -10.90 22.35
N GLY A 145 -51.52 -11.58 21.46
CA GLY A 145 -50.05 -11.60 21.45
C GLY A 145 -49.43 -10.87 20.27
N GLY A 146 -50.22 -10.28 19.38
CA GLY A 146 -49.84 -9.87 18.05
C GLY A 146 -48.94 -8.62 17.93
N GLY A 147 -48.74 -7.90 19.03
CA GLY A 147 -47.81 -6.77 19.01
C GLY A 147 -46.37 -7.16 19.28
N ASP A 148 -46.14 -8.12 20.18
CA ASP A 148 -44.77 -8.45 20.65
C ASP A 148 -44.22 -9.75 20.03
N PHE A 149 -45.08 -10.65 19.53
CA PHE A 149 -44.65 -11.95 19.01
C PHE A 149 -44.18 -11.88 17.55
N SER A 150 -44.78 -11.00 16.75
CA SER A 150 -44.28 -10.72 15.39
C SER A 150 -42.92 -10.02 15.42
N HIS A 151 -42.66 -9.15 16.41
CA HIS A 151 -41.37 -8.55 16.64
C HIS A 151 -40.29 -9.54 17.16
N ARG A 152 -40.69 -10.67 17.75
CA ARG A 152 -39.77 -11.73 18.21
C ARG A 152 -39.50 -12.82 17.16
N LEU A 153 -40.43 -13.08 16.22
CA LEU A 153 -40.23 -14.04 15.13
C LEU A 153 -39.57 -13.44 13.88
N PHE A 154 -39.70 -12.14 13.67
CA PHE A 154 -38.94 -11.37 12.72
C PHE A 154 -37.93 -10.48 13.47
N GLY A 155 -37.33 -11.03 14.51
CA GLY A 155 -36.28 -10.36 15.26
C GLY A 155 -35.28 -9.82 14.28
N ARG A 156 -35.13 -8.47 14.25
CA ARG A 156 -33.99 -7.82 13.64
C ARG A 156 -32.77 -8.61 14.10
N GLN A 157 -32.15 -9.35 13.18
CA GLN A 157 -30.82 -9.90 13.45
C GLN A 157 -30.01 -8.76 14.08
N PRO A 158 -29.36 -8.98 15.23
CA PRO A 158 -28.54 -7.94 15.83
C PRO A 158 -27.57 -7.48 14.75
N ARG A 159 -27.72 -6.23 14.31
CA ARG A 159 -26.77 -5.64 13.37
C ARG A 159 -25.43 -5.61 14.11
N ILE A 160 -24.46 -6.33 13.61
CA ILE A 160 -23.10 -6.25 14.10
C ILE A 160 -22.66 -4.79 13.93
N PRO A 161 -22.24 -4.11 14.99
CA PRO A 161 -21.80 -2.73 14.86
C PRO A 161 -20.56 -2.69 13.95
N ILE A 162 -20.57 -1.79 12.99
CA ILE A 162 -19.42 -1.55 12.11
C ILE A 162 -18.47 -0.61 12.85
N GLN A 163 -17.28 -1.09 13.16
CA GLN A 163 -16.21 -0.35 13.85
C GLN A 163 -14.96 -0.20 13.00
N SER A 164 -14.91 -0.92 11.88
CA SER A 164 -13.76 -0.89 10.96
C SER A 164 -14.21 -0.92 9.50
N ILE A 165 -13.51 -0.15 8.66
CA ILE A 165 -13.88 0.04 7.26
C ILE A 165 -12.62 0.18 6.40
N ALA A 166 -12.73 -0.22 5.13
CA ALA A 166 -11.74 0.11 4.12
C ALA A 166 -12.43 0.70 2.87
N VAL A 167 -11.83 1.75 2.31
CA VAL A 167 -12.25 2.31 1.01
C VAL A 167 -11.43 1.61 -0.06
N LEU A 168 -12.07 0.75 -0.85
CA LEU A 168 -11.39 0.07 -1.95
C LEU A 168 -11.05 1.05 -3.07
N PRO A 169 -10.00 0.78 -3.87
CA PRO A 169 -9.64 1.63 -4.99
C PRO A 169 -10.84 1.86 -5.92
N LEU A 170 -11.24 3.11 -6.08
CA LEU A 170 -12.35 3.48 -6.95
C LEU A 170 -12.01 3.16 -8.40
N VAL A 171 -12.97 2.61 -9.14
CA VAL A 171 -12.76 2.24 -10.53
C VAL A 171 -12.90 3.47 -11.43
N ASN A 172 -11.87 3.77 -12.21
CA ASN A 172 -11.91 4.83 -13.21
C ASN A 172 -12.78 4.39 -14.40
N LEU A 173 -13.90 5.07 -14.63
CA LEU A 173 -14.80 4.86 -15.78
C LEU A 173 -14.65 5.92 -16.87
N SER A 174 -13.65 6.78 -16.81
CA SER A 174 -13.44 7.87 -17.78
C SER A 174 -12.93 7.38 -19.15
N ASN A 175 -12.66 6.08 -19.33
CA ASN A 175 -12.02 5.48 -20.51
C ASN A 175 -10.64 6.07 -20.88
N ASP A 176 -10.02 6.82 -19.97
CA ASP A 176 -8.71 7.42 -20.10
C ASP A 176 -7.84 6.99 -18.92
N VAL A 177 -6.85 6.14 -19.19
CA VAL A 177 -5.91 5.62 -18.19
C VAL A 177 -5.08 6.76 -17.55
N ASN A 178 -4.90 7.87 -18.28
CA ASN A 178 -4.19 9.02 -17.72
C ASN A 178 -4.97 9.71 -16.59
N GLN A 179 -6.23 9.33 -16.33
CA GLN A 179 -7.03 9.83 -15.20
C GLN A 179 -7.07 8.87 -13.99
N ASP A 180 -6.26 7.82 -13.98
CA ASP A 180 -6.18 6.89 -12.83
C ASP A 180 -5.76 7.59 -11.55
N TYR A 181 -4.88 8.62 -11.64
CA TYR A 181 -4.50 9.45 -10.49
C TYR A 181 -5.70 10.13 -9.81
N PHE A 182 -6.75 10.47 -10.59
CA PHE A 182 -7.95 11.08 -10.06
C PHE A 182 -8.78 10.08 -9.23
N ALA A 183 -8.94 8.85 -9.72
CA ALA A 183 -9.60 7.77 -8.98
C ALA A 183 -8.82 7.39 -7.70
N ASP A 184 -7.51 7.29 -7.81
CA ASP A 184 -6.61 6.99 -6.69
C ASP A 184 -6.64 8.12 -5.64
N GLY A 185 -6.64 9.38 -6.09
CA GLY A 185 -6.76 10.55 -5.21
C GLY A 185 -8.10 10.62 -4.49
N MET A 186 -9.20 10.28 -5.17
CA MET A 186 -10.52 10.18 -4.54
C MET A 186 -10.59 9.07 -3.48
N THR A 187 -9.97 7.92 -3.75
CA THR A 187 -9.85 6.83 -2.77
C THR A 187 -9.12 7.31 -1.52
N GLU A 188 -8.01 8.03 -1.70
CA GLU A 188 -7.21 8.59 -0.60
C GLU A 188 -7.98 9.64 0.20
N ALA A 189 -8.67 10.56 -0.47
CA ALA A 189 -9.43 11.60 0.17
C ALA A 189 -10.59 11.05 1.01
N LEU A 190 -11.34 10.09 0.49
CA LEU A 190 -12.40 9.41 1.25
C LEU A 190 -11.84 8.64 2.46
N THR A 191 -10.70 7.97 2.29
CA THR A 191 -10.00 7.30 3.40
C THR A 191 -9.60 8.32 4.48
N THR A 192 -9.07 9.47 4.08
CA THR A 192 -8.67 10.54 4.99
C THR A 192 -9.86 11.13 5.75
N ASP A 193 -10.98 11.42 5.05
CA ASP A 193 -12.15 12.00 5.69
C ASP A 193 -12.84 11.03 6.65
N LEU A 194 -12.99 9.77 6.28
CA LEU A 194 -13.50 8.73 7.18
C LEU A 194 -12.55 8.51 8.36
N GLY A 195 -11.25 8.66 8.17
CA GLY A 195 -10.23 8.52 9.19
C GLY A 195 -10.30 9.56 10.31
N LYS A 196 -10.95 10.71 10.09
CA LYS A 196 -11.22 11.76 11.10
C LYS A 196 -12.27 11.32 12.13
N ILE A 197 -12.98 10.20 11.89
CA ILE A 197 -14.03 9.68 12.78
C ILE A 197 -13.39 8.75 13.81
N SER A 198 -13.26 9.19 15.05
CA SER A 198 -12.52 8.47 16.11
C SER A 198 -13.11 7.10 16.48
N ALA A 199 -14.43 6.94 16.33
CA ALA A 199 -15.13 5.69 16.58
C ALA A 199 -14.95 4.65 15.45
N LEU A 200 -14.23 4.98 14.38
CA LEU A 200 -14.06 4.15 13.20
C LEU A 200 -12.58 3.89 12.92
N ARG A 201 -12.20 2.63 12.79
CA ARG A 201 -10.89 2.23 12.28
C ARG A 201 -10.94 2.18 10.75
N VAL A 202 -10.19 3.04 10.09
CA VAL A 202 -10.13 3.12 8.63
C VAL A 202 -8.77 2.63 8.15
N ILE A 203 -8.78 1.67 7.22
CA ILE A 203 -7.55 1.12 6.63
C ILE A 203 -6.95 2.13 5.66
N SER A 204 -5.64 2.29 5.73
CA SER A 204 -4.84 3.17 4.88
C SER A 204 -5.03 2.86 3.39
N ARG A 205 -4.91 3.92 2.56
CA ARG A 205 -4.89 3.79 1.11
C ARG A 205 -3.81 2.80 0.63
N THR A 206 -2.61 2.84 1.20
CA THR A 206 -1.48 1.98 0.77
C THR A 206 -1.87 0.51 0.80
N SER A 207 -2.47 0.06 1.91
CA SER A 207 -2.91 -1.33 2.05
C SER A 207 -4.06 -1.72 1.13
N VAL A 208 -4.97 -0.81 0.80
CA VAL A 208 -6.09 -1.14 -0.09
C VAL A 208 -5.71 -1.13 -1.56
N MET A 209 -4.65 -0.41 -1.96
CA MET A 209 -4.24 -0.30 -3.35
C MET A 209 -3.79 -1.62 -3.99
N GLN A 210 -3.37 -2.62 -3.21
CA GLN A 210 -3.10 -3.96 -3.72
C GLN A 210 -4.33 -4.64 -4.34
N TYR A 211 -5.53 -4.19 -3.98
CA TYR A 211 -6.78 -4.71 -4.54
C TYR A 211 -7.23 -3.97 -5.80
N LYS A 212 -6.43 -3.03 -6.33
CA LYS A 212 -6.76 -2.32 -7.57
C LYS A 212 -6.90 -3.31 -8.74
N GLY A 213 -8.09 -3.36 -9.33
CA GLY A 213 -8.40 -4.29 -10.42
C GLY A 213 -8.54 -5.76 -10.01
N THR A 214 -8.55 -6.07 -8.72
CA THR A 214 -8.76 -7.44 -8.22
C THR A 214 -10.15 -7.98 -8.56
N LYS A 215 -10.26 -9.31 -8.60
CA LYS A 215 -11.55 -10.03 -8.72
C LYS A 215 -11.88 -10.82 -7.45
N LYS A 216 -11.14 -10.59 -6.38
CA LYS A 216 -11.41 -11.24 -5.10
C LYS A 216 -12.81 -10.84 -4.61
N PRO A 217 -13.58 -11.78 -4.02
CA PRO A 217 -14.85 -11.46 -3.36
C PRO A 217 -14.66 -10.47 -2.21
N LEU A 218 -15.62 -9.55 -2.02
CA LEU A 218 -15.55 -8.56 -0.94
C LEU A 218 -15.39 -9.16 0.46
N PRO A 219 -16.04 -10.28 0.84
CA PRO A 219 -15.83 -10.91 2.14
C PRO A 219 -14.40 -11.43 2.35
N GLU A 220 -13.70 -11.83 1.29
CA GLU A 220 -12.31 -12.25 1.35
C GLU A 220 -11.38 -11.06 1.60
N ILE A 221 -11.58 -9.96 0.86
CA ILE A 221 -10.84 -8.70 1.04
C ILE A 221 -11.03 -8.17 2.47
N ALA A 222 -12.28 -8.14 2.95
CA ALA A 222 -12.58 -7.66 4.30
C ALA A 222 -11.92 -8.51 5.39
N ARG A 223 -11.83 -9.83 5.18
CA ARG A 223 -11.13 -10.74 6.11
C ARG A 223 -9.62 -10.49 6.10
N GLU A 224 -9.00 -10.28 4.92
CA GLU A 224 -7.57 -9.97 4.81
C GLU A 224 -7.24 -8.63 5.47
N LEU A 225 -8.08 -7.60 5.28
CA LEU A 225 -7.96 -6.29 5.90
C LEU A 225 -8.49 -6.23 7.35
N GLN A 226 -9.13 -7.32 7.82
CA GLN A 226 -9.77 -7.39 9.14
C GLN A 226 -10.76 -6.25 9.39
N VAL A 227 -11.65 -5.98 8.42
CA VAL A 227 -12.67 -4.93 8.50
C VAL A 227 -14.09 -5.49 8.48
N ASP A 228 -15.03 -4.75 9.10
CA ASP A 228 -16.44 -5.10 9.17
C ASP A 228 -17.20 -4.74 7.89
N ALA A 229 -16.73 -3.67 7.20
CA ALA A 229 -17.36 -3.17 5.99
C ALA A 229 -16.35 -2.61 5.00
N LEU A 230 -16.78 -2.52 3.74
CA LEU A 230 -16.02 -1.96 2.64
C LEU A 230 -16.82 -0.85 1.97
N VAL A 231 -16.15 0.22 1.57
CA VAL A 231 -16.65 1.18 0.59
C VAL A 231 -16.02 0.84 -0.75
N GLU A 232 -16.87 0.58 -1.74
CA GLU A 232 -16.47 0.40 -3.13
C GLU A 232 -17.15 1.43 -4.01
N GLY A 233 -16.64 1.66 -5.21
CA GLY A 233 -17.30 2.62 -6.09
C GLY A 233 -16.56 2.85 -7.40
N THR A 234 -17.07 3.84 -8.11
CA THR A 234 -16.54 4.25 -9.40
C THR A 234 -16.42 5.76 -9.47
N VAL A 235 -15.50 6.23 -10.26
CA VAL A 235 -15.38 7.64 -10.58
C VAL A 235 -15.26 7.81 -12.09
N SER A 236 -15.94 8.80 -12.63
CA SER A 236 -15.77 9.24 -14.01
C SER A 236 -15.66 10.75 -14.08
N ARG A 237 -14.79 11.22 -14.96
CA ARG A 237 -14.58 12.66 -15.21
C ARG A 237 -14.68 12.94 -16.70
N SER A 238 -15.37 14.03 -17.04
CA SER A 238 -15.46 14.54 -18.40
C SER A 238 -15.33 16.05 -18.37
N GLY A 239 -14.16 16.56 -18.71
CA GLY A 239 -13.82 17.97 -18.56
C GLY A 239 -13.91 18.42 -17.10
N ASN A 240 -14.79 19.39 -16.80
CA ASN A 240 -15.02 19.90 -15.45
C ASN A 240 -16.13 19.17 -14.68
N HIS A 241 -16.82 18.20 -15.30
CA HIS A 241 -17.86 17.42 -14.64
C HIS A 241 -17.32 16.09 -14.15
N MET A 242 -17.74 15.69 -12.95
CA MET A 242 -17.42 14.40 -12.36
C MET A 242 -18.69 13.71 -11.87
N ARG A 243 -18.63 12.38 -11.86
CA ARG A 243 -19.62 11.50 -11.22
C ARG A 243 -18.88 10.51 -10.35
N ILE A 244 -19.31 10.38 -9.10
CA ILE A 244 -18.80 9.44 -8.12
C ILE A 244 -19.96 8.57 -7.69
N THR A 245 -19.78 7.25 -7.77
CA THR A 245 -20.70 6.29 -7.18
C THR A 245 -20.00 5.63 -6.01
N ALA A 246 -20.64 5.59 -4.85
CA ALA A 246 -20.12 4.95 -3.66
C ALA A 246 -21.16 3.98 -3.08
N ASN A 247 -20.68 2.79 -2.70
CA ASN A 247 -21.48 1.73 -2.11
C ASN A 247 -20.83 1.32 -0.80
N LEU A 248 -21.62 1.18 0.27
CA LEU A 248 -21.17 0.62 1.54
C LEU A 248 -21.68 -0.81 1.66
N VAL A 249 -20.76 -1.76 1.81
CA VAL A 249 -21.05 -3.19 1.89
C VAL A 249 -20.55 -3.75 3.21
N GLN A 250 -21.43 -4.30 4.03
CA GLN A 250 -21.06 -5.09 5.20
C GLN A 250 -20.46 -6.42 4.72
N ALA A 251 -19.34 -6.84 5.30
CA ALA A 251 -18.59 -7.99 4.81
C ALA A 251 -19.17 -9.34 5.28
N SER A 252 -19.66 -9.43 6.51
CA SER A 252 -20.17 -10.69 7.08
C SER A 252 -21.38 -10.48 8.01
N PRO A 253 -22.58 -10.93 7.62
CA PRO A 253 -22.91 -11.46 6.28
C PRO A 253 -22.81 -10.36 5.21
N GLU A 254 -22.46 -10.75 3.99
CA GLU A 254 -22.37 -9.78 2.88
C GLU A 254 -23.73 -9.14 2.64
N ARG A 255 -23.78 -7.81 2.75
CA ARG A 255 -25.00 -7.05 2.57
C ARG A 255 -24.70 -5.61 2.16
N HIS A 256 -25.31 -5.17 1.07
CA HIS A 256 -25.32 -3.76 0.71
C HIS A 256 -26.11 -2.96 1.75
N LEU A 257 -25.47 -1.98 2.36
CA LEU A 257 -26.07 -1.11 3.37
C LEU A 257 -26.57 0.18 2.75
N TRP A 258 -25.82 0.71 1.79
CA TRP A 258 -26.08 1.99 1.17
C TRP A 258 -25.40 2.06 -0.20
N ALA A 259 -25.98 2.81 -1.13
CA ALA A 259 -25.44 3.14 -2.44
C ALA A 259 -25.99 4.46 -2.92
N GLU A 260 -25.10 5.36 -3.34
CA GLU A 260 -25.46 6.67 -3.90
C GLU A 260 -24.54 7.08 -5.03
N SER A 261 -25.05 8.00 -5.87
CA SER A 261 -24.30 8.61 -6.97
C SER A 261 -24.33 10.12 -6.82
N TYR A 262 -23.17 10.75 -6.92
CA TYR A 262 -22.99 12.17 -6.81
C TYR A 262 -22.49 12.73 -8.15
N GLU A 263 -23.13 13.76 -8.64
CA GLU A 263 -22.69 14.50 -9.84
C GLU A 263 -22.38 15.94 -9.44
N SER A 264 -21.21 16.44 -9.84
CA SER A 264 -20.76 17.77 -9.49
C SER A 264 -19.69 18.27 -10.46
N GLU A 265 -19.29 19.53 -10.30
CA GLU A 265 -18.08 20.05 -10.92
C GLU A 265 -16.85 19.68 -10.10
N VAL A 266 -15.66 19.61 -10.74
CA VAL A 266 -14.39 19.32 -10.07
C VAL A 266 -14.07 20.37 -8.99
N GLY A 267 -14.49 21.62 -9.18
CA GLY A 267 -14.33 22.66 -8.18
C GLY A 267 -15.01 22.39 -6.83
N ASP A 268 -16.05 21.54 -6.82
CA ASP A 268 -16.81 21.17 -5.61
C ASP A 268 -16.42 19.79 -5.06
N ILE A 269 -15.28 19.25 -5.49
CA ILE A 269 -14.85 17.88 -5.15
C ILE A 269 -14.78 17.64 -3.64
N LEU A 270 -14.27 18.58 -2.85
CA LEU A 270 -14.20 18.47 -1.39
C LEU A 270 -15.58 18.40 -0.74
N THR A 271 -16.57 19.06 -1.34
CA THR A 271 -17.97 18.99 -0.89
C THR A 271 -18.53 17.57 -1.10
N VAL A 272 -18.25 16.96 -2.25
CA VAL A 272 -18.70 15.60 -2.55
C VAL A 272 -17.98 14.58 -1.65
N GLN A 273 -16.68 14.72 -1.41
CA GLN A 273 -15.94 13.89 -0.46
C GLN A 273 -16.58 13.92 0.93
N THR A 274 -16.83 15.12 1.44
CA THR A 274 -17.51 15.33 2.73
C THR A 274 -18.89 14.68 2.76
N GLN A 275 -19.70 14.84 1.71
CA GLN A 275 -21.03 14.23 1.64
C GLN A 275 -20.98 12.71 1.69
N VAL A 276 -20.06 12.08 0.94
CA VAL A 276 -19.88 10.63 0.97
C VAL A 276 -19.48 10.17 2.37
N ALA A 277 -18.50 10.82 3.00
CA ALA A 277 -18.04 10.46 4.35
C ALA A 277 -19.16 10.59 5.40
N GLN A 278 -19.95 11.67 5.35
CA GLN A 278 -21.11 11.87 6.23
C GLN A 278 -22.22 10.85 5.98
N SER A 279 -22.50 10.49 4.72
CA SER A 279 -23.49 9.47 4.37
C SER A 279 -23.08 8.09 4.90
N VAL A 280 -21.81 7.71 4.74
CA VAL A 280 -21.25 6.47 5.30
C VAL A 280 -21.37 6.47 6.83
N ALA A 281 -20.93 7.53 7.51
CA ALA A 281 -21.03 7.65 8.97
C ALA A 281 -22.49 7.56 9.46
N GLY A 282 -23.42 8.19 8.76
CA GLY A 282 -24.86 8.13 9.03
C GLY A 282 -25.43 6.72 8.91
N GLU A 283 -25.07 5.99 7.86
CA GLU A 283 -25.58 4.63 7.61
C GLU A 283 -25.06 3.61 8.63
N ILE A 284 -23.80 3.72 9.05
CA ILE A 284 -23.22 2.88 10.12
C ILE A 284 -23.64 3.36 11.53
N ARG A 285 -24.36 4.49 11.62
CA ARG A 285 -24.88 5.09 12.85
C ARG A 285 -23.81 5.48 13.88
N VAL A 286 -22.66 5.87 13.42
CA VAL A 286 -21.64 6.47 14.27
C VAL A 286 -22.10 7.87 14.67
N LYS A 287 -22.06 8.17 15.96
CA LYS A 287 -22.33 9.52 16.45
C LYS A 287 -21.05 10.35 16.33
N LEU A 288 -21.07 11.30 15.43
CA LEU A 288 -19.99 12.27 15.30
C LEU A 288 -20.03 13.26 16.47
N THR A 289 -18.88 13.53 17.04
CA THR A 289 -18.70 14.63 18.01
C THR A 289 -18.85 15.98 17.31
N PRO A 290 -19.13 17.09 18.02
CA PRO A 290 -19.18 18.43 17.41
C PRO A 290 -17.87 18.83 16.72
N ALA A 291 -16.71 18.38 17.23
CA ALA A 291 -15.40 18.61 16.62
C ALA A 291 -15.27 17.85 15.29
N GLU A 292 -15.61 16.57 15.25
CA GLU A 292 -15.62 15.76 14.02
C GLU A 292 -16.59 16.29 12.97
N GLN A 293 -17.78 16.73 13.40
CA GLN A 293 -18.74 17.40 12.49
C GLN A 293 -18.13 18.66 11.87
N LYS A 294 -17.43 19.48 12.67
CA LYS A 294 -16.73 20.67 12.17
C LYS A 294 -15.63 20.28 11.18
N LEU A 295 -14.79 19.28 11.52
CA LEU A 295 -13.72 18.79 10.64
C LEU A 295 -14.25 18.26 9.31
N LEU A 296 -15.36 17.51 9.34
CA LEU A 296 -16.01 16.98 8.13
C LEU A 296 -16.84 18.02 7.36
N SER A 297 -17.20 19.16 7.95
CA SER A 297 -17.97 20.20 7.26
C SER A 297 -17.10 21.30 6.64
N ASN A 298 -15.79 21.22 6.75
CA ASN A 298 -14.84 22.23 6.23
C ASN A 298 -14.60 22.10 4.71
N ALA A 299 -15.67 21.78 3.97
CA ALA A 299 -15.64 21.72 2.52
C ALA A 299 -15.54 23.14 1.94
N ARG A 300 -14.63 23.34 1.01
CA ARG A 300 -14.40 24.61 0.30
C ARG A 300 -14.27 24.33 -1.19
N PRO A 301 -14.64 25.27 -2.06
CA PRO A 301 -14.33 25.16 -3.48
C PRO A 301 -12.81 25.11 -3.71
N VAL A 302 -12.39 24.31 -4.66
CA VAL A 302 -10.99 24.24 -5.08
C VAL A 302 -10.83 24.77 -6.51
N ASN A 303 -9.64 25.28 -6.82
CA ASN A 303 -9.25 25.50 -8.20
C ASN A 303 -9.05 24.14 -8.87
N PRO A 304 -9.79 23.79 -9.95
CA PRO A 304 -9.70 22.46 -10.56
C PRO A 304 -8.31 22.10 -11.09
N GLU A 305 -7.56 23.07 -11.62
CA GLU A 305 -6.21 22.86 -12.16
C GLU A 305 -5.21 22.63 -11.03
N ALA A 306 -5.26 23.45 -9.98
CA ALA A 306 -4.44 23.27 -8.79
C ALA A 306 -4.69 21.93 -8.11
N HIS A 307 -5.98 21.56 -7.97
CA HIS A 307 -6.34 20.27 -7.38
C HIS A 307 -5.87 19.08 -8.23
N ASP A 308 -5.94 19.19 -9.55
CA ASP A 308 -5.45 18.20 -10.49
C ASP A 308 -3.93 18.01 -10.36
N ASN A 309 -3.19 19.11 -10.27
CA ASN A 309 -1.75 19.08 -10.04
C ASN A 309 -1.40 18.49 -8.65
N TYR A 310 -2.15 18.82 -7.61
CA TYR A 310 -2.01 18.21 -6.29
C TYR A 310 -2.19 16.68 -6.34
N LEU A 311 -3.24 16.18 -7.01
CA LEU A 311 -3.49 14.74 -7.11
C LEU A 311 -2.39 14.02 -7.91
N LYS A 312 -1.87 14.63 -8.99
CA LYS A 312 -0.71 14.09 -9.74
C LYS A 312 0.55 14.06 -8.87
N GLY A 313 0.79 15.12 -8.09
CA GLY A 313 1.88 15.15 -7.12
C GLY A 313 1.78 14.00 -6.12
N ARG A 314 0.60 13.80 -5.50
CA ARG A 314 0.34 12.68 -4.57
C ARG A 314 0.57 11.32 -5.23
N TYR A 315 0.02 11.11 -6.40
CA TYR A 315 0.19 9.87 -7.15
C TYR A 315 1.66 9.53 -7.43
N LEU A 316 2.47 10.53 -7.78
CA LEU A 316 3.88 10.34 -8.10
C LEU A 316 4.75 10.18 -6.84
N CYS A 317 4.48 10.95 -5.79
CA CYS A 317 5.16 10.82 -4.50
C CYS A 317 4.96 9.40 -3.90
N ASN A 318 3.74 8.86 -4.00
CA ASN A 318 3.40 7.52 -3.55
C ASN A 318 4.03 6.37 -4.37
N LYS A 319 4.77 6.67 -5.46
CA LYS A 319 5.56 5.65 -6.19
C LYS A 319 6.86 5.31 -5.50
N ASP A 320 7.27 6.12 -4.54
CA ASP A 320 8.46 5.94 -3.73
C ASP A 320 9.75 5.71 -4.56
N THR A 321 9.89 6.50 -5.62
CA THR A 321 11.05 6.50 -6.51
C THR A 321 11.60 7.90 -6.66
N ARG A 322 12.92 8.04 -6.90
CA ARG A 322 13.55 9.34 -7.15
C ARG A 322 12.85 10.13 -8.25
N GLU A 323 12.63 9.51 -9.40
CA GLU A 323 11.92 10.15 -10.51
C GLU A 323 10.50 10.57 -10.13
N GLY A 324 9.85 9.74 -9.29
CA GLY A 324 8.53 10.04 -8.72
C GLY A 324 8.58 11.30 -7.85
N PHE A 325 9.53 11.40 -6.93
CA PHE A 325 9.71 12.57 -6.06
C PHE A 325 10.02 13.85 -6.86
N ASP A 326 10.98 13.80 -7.81
CA ASP A 326 11.35 14.94 -8.63
C ASP A 326 10.17 15.51 -9.44
N LYS A 327 9.30 14.63 -9.94
CA LYS A 327 8.07 15.02 -10.65
C LYS A 327 6.97 15.47 -9.71
N ALA A 328 6.82 14.82 -8.55
CA ALA A 328 5.82 15.17 -7.56
C ALA A 328 6.00 16.59 -7.04
N ILE A 329 7.25 16.95 -6.68
CA ILE A 329 7.61 18.31 -6.24
C ILE A 329 7.15 19.35 -7.26
N LYS A 330 7.45 19.16 -8.54
CA LYS A 330 7.02 20.09 -9.61
C LYS A 330 5.51 20.23 -9.71
N TYR A 331 4.76 19.14 -9.56
CA TYR A 331 3.31 19.20 -9.59
C TYR A 331 2.73 19.91 -8.36
N PHE A 332 3.33 19.73 -7.18
CA PHE A 332 2.93 20.48 -5.99
C PHE A 332 3.25 21.97 -6.13
N GLU A 333 4.41 22.33 -6.69
CA GLU A 333 4.76 23.74 -6.99
C GLU A 333 3.75 24.36 -7.95
N LEU A 334 3.36 23.67 -9.03
CA LEU A 334 2.29 24.13 -9.94
C LEU A 334 0.96 24.29 -9.21
N ALA A 335 0.58 23.36 -8.33
CA ALA A 335 -0.64 23.48 -7.54
C ALA A 335 -0.62 24.73 -6.64
N ILE A 336 0.53 25.05 -6.06
CA ILE A 336 0.74 26.24 -5.23
C ILE A 336 0.69 27.53 -6.07
N GLU A 337 1.29 27.55 -7.27
CA GLU A 337 1.23 28.69 -8.18
C GLU A 337 -0.21 29.03 -8.60
N GLU A 338 -1.01 28.02 -8.93
CA GLU A 338 -2.39 28.17 -9.38
C GLU A 338 -3.36 28.51 -8.24
N ALA A 339 -3.08 28.04 -7.00
CA ALA A 339 -3.90 28.32 -5.83
C ALA A 339 -3.04 28.55 -4.57
N PRO A 340 -2.38 29.72 -4.41
CA PRO A 340 -1.49 29.99 -3.27
C PRO A 340 -2.18 30.01 -1.90
N SER A 341 -3.51 30.09 -1.87
CA SER A 341 -4.33 30.03 -0.64
C SER A 341 -4.87 28.62 -0.35
N ASP A 342 -4.58 27.63 -1.20
CA ASP A 342 -4.96 26.24 -0.96
C ASP A 342 -3.87 25.52 -0.13
N PRO A 343 -4.18 25.01 1.07
CA PRO A 343 -3.18 24.33 1.91
C PRO A 343 -2.73 22.98 1.36
N LEU A 344 -3.51 22.32 0.48
CA LEU A 344 -3.24 20.96 0.05
C LEU A 344 -1.94 20.85 -0.75
N GLY A 345 -1.65 21.81 -1.64
CA GLY A 345 -0.39 21.85 -2.39
C GLY A 345 0.83 21.90 -1.46
N TYR A 346 0.76 22.74 -0.43
CA TYR A 346 1.82 22.86 0.57
C TYR A 346 1.95 21.61 1.45
N ALA A 347 0.84 21.03 1.90
CA ALA A 347 0.86 19.81 2.72
C ALA A 347 1.45 18.62 1.95
N GLY A 348 1.05 18.45 0.67
CA GLY A 348 1.59 17.41 -0.18
C GLY A 348 3.08 17.58 -0.46
N LEU A 349 3.53 18.81 -0.74
CA LEU A 349 4.94 19.16 -0.93
C LEU A 349 5.76 18.85 0.33
N ALA A 350 5.28 19.28 1.48
CA ALA A 350 5.92 19.07 2.77
C ALA A 350 6.10 17.58 3.10
N ASN A 351 5.04 16.79 2.92
CA ASN A 351 5.07 15.35 3.13
C ASN A 351 6.06 14.66 2.18
N CYS A 352 6.05 15.06 0.89
CA CYS A 352 6.94 14.50 -0.11
C CYS A 352 8.43 14.77 0.21
N TYR A 353 8.75 15.96 0.72
CA TYR A 353 10.10 16.28 1.19
C TYR A 353 10.54 15.43 2.39
N VAL A 354 9.66 15.16 3.36
CA VAL A 354 9.99 14.29 4.51
C VAL A 354 10.25 12.86 4.04
N HIS A 355 9.41 12.32 3.15
CA HIS A 355 9.63 10.99 2.56
C HIS A 355 10.97 10.91 1.83
N ALA A 356 11.28 11.89 0.98
CA ALA A 356 12.54 11.96 0.26
C ALA A 356 13.75 12.09 1.21
N GLY A 357 13.62 12.87 2.29
CA GLY A 357 14.69 13.10 3.26
C GLY A 357 14.93 11.94 4.23
N TRP A 358 13.88 11.20 4.60
CA TRP A 358 14.01 10.01 5.47
C TRP A 358 14.66 8.84 4.74
N GLY A 359 14.28 8.59 3.50
CA GLY A 359 14.91 7.58 2.65
C GLY A 359 16.41 7.84 2.44
N GLY A 360 16.89 9.01 2.85
CA GLY A 360 18.27 9.45 2.74
C GLY A 360 18.73 9.43 1.30
N ASP A 361 20.00 9.09 1.12
CA ASP A 361 20.62 9.00 -0.20
C ASP A 361 19.94 8.03 -1.17
N ASN A 362 19.00 7.18 -0.70
CA ASN A 362 18.30 6.19 -1.52
C ASN A 362 17.31 6.82 -2.49
N PHE A 363 16.61 7.91 -2.07
CA PHE A 363 15.52 8.50 -2.83
C PHE A 363 15.79 9.94 -3.27
N ALA A 364 16.39 10.78 -2.40
CA ALA A 364 16.61 12.20 -2.70
C ALA A 364 17.92 12.51 -3.44
N GLY A 365 18.76 11.51 -3.70
CA GLY A 365 20.08 11.74 -4.31
C GLY A 365 21.03 12.48 -3.39
N ASP A 366 21.63 13.57 -3.87
CA ASP A 366 22.64 14.33 -3.11
C ASP A 366 22.04 15.25 -2.03
N LEU A 367 20.70 15.30 -1.84
CA LEU A 367 20.04 16.16 -0.86
C LEU A 367 20.21 15.58 0.55
N SER A 368 20.88 16.33 1.42
CA SER A 368 21.03 15.98 2.83
C SER A 368 19.81 16.42 3.66
N VAL A 369 19.64 15.83 4.85
CA VAL A 369 18.59 16.23 5.81
C VAL A 369 18.59 17.74 6.04
N ILE A 370 19.77 18.36 6.18
CA ILE A 370 19.91 19.80 6.40
C ILE A 370 19.49 20.67 5.21
N GLU A 371 19.40 20.11 4.02
CA GLU A 371 18.97 20.82 2.80
C GLU A 371 17.48 20.66 2.54
N ILE A 372 16.91 19.48 2.77
CA ILE A 372 15.52 19.18 2.39
C ILE A 372 14.50 19.42 3.53
N MET A 373 14.90 19.19 4.77
CA MET A 373 13.96 19.32 5.91
C MET A 373 13.54 20.78 6.21
N PRO A 374 14.37 21.82 5.98
CA PRO A 374 13.90 23.21 6.07
C PRO A 374 12.75 23.51 5.08
N GLU A 375 12.83 23.00 3.84
CA GLU A 375 11.79 23.17 2.83
C GLU A 375 10.50 22.44 3.25
N ALA A 376 10.63 21.23 3.81
CA ALA A 376 9.50 20.49 4.37
C ALA A 376 8.82 21.28 5.51
N ARG A 377 9.63 21.87 6.43
CA ARG A 377 9.12 22.70 7.54
C ARG A 377 8.35 23.90 7.02
N ASP A 378 8.96 24.66 6.11
CA ASP A 378 8.38 25.92 5.63
C ASP A 378 7.06 25.66 4.87
N ALA A 379 7.02 24.59 4.07
CA ALA A 379 5.80 24.14 3.41
C ALA A 379 4.72 23.66 4.42
N ALA A 380 5.09 22.84 5.44
CA ALA A 380 4.16 22.39 6.46
C ALA A 380 3.59 23.55 7.28
N GLN A 381 4.45 24.49 7.70
CA GLN A 381 4.00 25.70 8.42
C GLN A 381 3.05 26.54 7.57
N LYS A 382 3.33 26.67 6.27
CA LYS A 382 2.44 27.40 5.37
C LYS A 382 1.10 26.70 5.20
N ALA A 383 1.08 25.37 5.09
CA ALA A 383 -0.16 24.59 5.07
C ALA A 383 -0.99 24.82 6.33
N LEU A 384 -0.35 24.77 7.51
CA LEU A 384 -1.02 24.96 8.82
C LEU A 384 -1.47 26.41 9.06
N GLN A 385 -0.80 27.40 8.49
CA GLN A 385 -1.30 28.79 8.50
C GLN A 385 -2.60 28.94 7.71
N LEU A 386 -2.81 28.15 6.66
CA LEU A 386 -3.98 28.16 5.80
C LEU A 386 -5.11 27.27 6.33
N ASP A 387 -4.77 26.12 6.91
CA ASP A 387 -5.69 25.20 7.57
C ASP A 387 -4.98 24.46 8.72
N GLU A 388 -5.31 24.82 9.96
CA GLU A 388 -4.73 24.23 11.18
C GLU A 388 -5.16 22.77 11.44
N ASN A 389 -6.10 22.23 10.66
CA ASN A 389 -6.67 20.89 10.91
C ASN A 389 -6.09 19.79 10.00
N LEU A 390 -4.93 19.99 9.43
CA LEU A 390 -4.26 19.03 8.54
C LEU A 390 -3.34 18.09 9.33
N ALA A 391 -3.83 16.89 9.66
CA ALA A 391 -3.05 15.86 10.37
C ALA A 391 -1.73 15.52 9.67
N GLU A 392 -1.72 15.51 8.33
CA GLU A 392 -0.54 15.27 7.51
C GLU A 392 0.52 16.36 7.72
N ALA A 393 0.13 17.62 7.72
CA ALA A 393 1.06 18.74 7.91
C ALA A 393 1.63 18.79 9.35
N HIS A 394 0.82 18.47 10.37
CA HIS A 394 1.29 18.29 11.75
C HIS A 394 2.26 17.12 11.88
N THR A 395 1.99 15.97 11.23
CA THR A 395 2.91 14.83 11.22
C THR A 395 4.25 15.21 10.56
N THR A 396 4.20 15.93 9.44
CA THR A 396 5.40 16.43 8.75
C THR A 396 6.20 17.38 9.65
N LEU A 397 5.54 18.35 10.28
CA LEU A 397 6.20 19.29 11.19
C LEU A 397 6.83 18.55 12.38
N ALA A 398 6.12 17.58 12.97
CA ALA A 398 6.64 16.74 14.03
C ALA A 398 7.89 15.96 13.62
N SER A 399 7.91 15.41 12.41
CA SER A 399 9.08 14.71 11.85
C SER A 399 10.27 15.64 11.66
N VAL A 400 10.04 16.86 11.19
CA VAL A 400 11.10 17.89 11.08
C VAL A 400 11.63 18.30 12.46
N GLU A 401 10.73 18.54 13.44
CA GLU A 401 11.14 18.86 14.82
C GLU A 401 11.97 17.73 15.43
N LEU A 402 11.62 16.47 15.14
CA LEU A 402 12.32 15.28 15.61
C LEU A 402 13.71 15.13 14.98
N ILE A 403 13.81 15.22 13.64
CA ILE A 403 15.00 14.83 12.90
C ILE A 403 16.00 16.02 12.78
N LEU A 404 15.50 17.19 12.38
CA LEU A 404 16.35 18.35 12.10
C LEU A 404 16.63 19.17 13.35
N ASN A 405 15.60 19.46 14.16
CA ASN A 405 15.72 20.41 15.26
C ASN A 405 16.05 19.76 16.61
N TRP A 406 15.88 18.41 16.72
CA TRP A 406 15.94 17.68 17.98
C TRP A 406 15.09 18.33 19.08
N ASN A 407 13.96 18.92 18.66
CA ASN A 407 12.96 19.54 19.55
C ASN A 407 11.94 18.50 19.98
N TRP A 408 12.34 17.69 20.95
CA TRP A 408 11.58 16.53 21.44
C TRP A 408 10.18 16.88 21.93
N GLU A 409 10.02 17.99 22.66
CA GLU A 409 8.71 18.46 23.18
C GLU A 409 7.81 18.96 22.03
N GLY A 410 8.39 19.67 21.07
CA GLY A 410 7.68 20.12 19.87
C GLY A 410 7.18 18.94 19.05
N ALA A 411 8.04 17.96 18.78
CA ALA A 411 7.69 16.77 18.05
C ALA A 411 6.53 15.98 18.70
N GLU A 412 6.60 15.74 20.02
CA GLU A 412 5.53 15.04 20.73
C GLU A 412 4.19 15.75 20.63
N ARG A 413 4.18 17.07 20.81
CA ARG A 413 2.97 17.88 20.73
C ARG A 413 2.31 17.76 19.35
N GLU A 414 3.09 17.92 18.29
CA GLU A 414 2.59 17.87 16.91
C GLU A 414 2.11 16.46 16.53
N PHE A 415 2.82 15.37 16.94
CA PHE A 415 2.34 14.00 16.69
C PHE A 415 1.03 13.70 17.39
N LYS A 416 0.89 14.09 18.66
CA LYS A 416 -0.37 13.90 19.40
C LYS A 416 -1.51 14.65 18.76
N HIS A 417 -1.25 15.88 18.32
CA HIS A 417 -2.27 16.69 17.65
C HIS A 417 -2.68 16.09 16.30
N ALA A 418 -1.74 15.59 15.51
CA ALA A 418 -2.04 14.88 14.26
C ALA A 418 -2.95 13.65 14.52
N ILE A 419 -2.67 12.86 15.55
CA ILE A 419 -3.47 11.71 15.96
C ILE A 419 -4.87 12.11 16.42
N GLU A 420 -5.02 13.23 17.12
CA GLU A 420 -6.31 13.78 17.51
C GLU A 420 -7.15 14.21 16.30
N LEU A 421 -6.52 14.85 15.31
CA LEU A 421 -7.18 15.30 14.08
C LEU A 421 -7.60 14.14 13.18
N ASN A 422 -6.79 13.08 13.09
CA ASN A 422 -7.08 11.89 12.31
C ASN A 422 -6.60 10.61 13.01
N PRO A 423 -7.45 9.97 13.83
CA PRO A 423 -7.12 8.75 14.56
C PRO A 423 -6.85 7.49 13.72
N SER A 424 -7.05 7.58 12.41
CA SER A 424 -6.72 6.51 11.46
C SER A 424 -5.57 6.85 10.51
N TYR A 425 -4.83 7.94 10.78
CA TYR A 425 -3.66 8.32 9.99
C TYR A 425 -2.42 7.51 10.41
N SER A 426 -2.20 6.36 9.74
CA SER A 426 -1.11 5.42 10.07
C SER A 426 0.27 6.08 10.17
N PRO A 427 0.69 7.00 9.26
CA PRO A 427 2.01 7.62 9.36
C PRO A 427 2.26 8.39 10.65
N ALA A 428 1.23 9.03 11.25
CA ALA A 428 1.39 9.71 12.52
C ALA A 428 1.77 8.74 13.65
N TYR A 429 1.16 7.55 13.69
CA TYR A 429 1.51 6.53 14.68
C TYR A 429 2.88 5.91 14.41
N ALA A 430 3.24 5.67 13.14
CA ALA A 430 4.55 5.15 12.77
C ALA A 430 5.66 6.08 13.29
N TRP A 431 5.62 7.35 12.93
CA TRP A 431 6.58 8.35 13.37
C TRP A 431 6.55 8.59 14.89
N TYR A 432 5.37 8.59 15.51
CA TYR A 432 5.24 8.72 16.96
C TYR A 432 5.86 7.52 17.70
N ALA A 433 5.77 6.32 17.13
CA ALA A 433 6.46 5.14 17.68
C ALA A 433 7.99 5.35 17.68
N HIS A 434 8.54 5.91 16.61
CA HIS A 434 9.98 6.24 16.52
C HIS A 434 10.39 7.33 17.50
N TYR A 435 9.57 8.35 17.68
CA TYR A 435 9.77 9.35 18.73
C TYR A 435 9.78 8.70 20.12
N LEU A 436 8.77 7.89 20.44
CA LEU A 436 8.63 7.25 21.74
C LEU A 436 9.81 6.32 22.06
N VAL A 437 10.26 5.53 21.08
CA VAL A 437 11.41 4.66 21.28
C VAL A 437 12.68 5.47 21.53
N ALA A 438 12.90 6.57 20.79
CA ALA A 438 14.04 7.46 21.00
C ALA A 438 14.06 8.06 22.43
N MET A 439 12.87 8.30 23.01
CA MET A 439 12.70 8.76 24.38
C MET A 439 12.81 7.63 25.43
N GLY A 440 13.00 6.38 25.03
CA GLY A 440 13.05 5.22 25.93
C GLY A 440 11.67 4.76 26.45
N ARG A 441 10.58 5.21 25.84
CA ARG A 441 9.19 4.85 26.18
C ARG A 441 8.76 3.61 25.39
N PHE A 442 9.41 2.48 25.64
CA PHE A 442 9.36 1.29 24.79
C PHE A 442 7.97 0.65 24.64
N ASP A 443 7.22 0.52 25.74
CA ASP A 443 5.88 -0.07 25.68
C ASP A 443 4.89 0.81 24.92
N GLU A 444 4.98 2.13 25.08
CA GLU A 444 4.16 3.09 24.35
C GLU A 444 4.53 3.09 22.85
N SER A 445 5.82 3.01 22.55
CA SER A 445 6.31 2.84 21.18
C SER A 445 5.74 1.58 20.53
N ALA A 446 5.81 0.43 21.22
CA ALA A 446 5.26 -0.82 20.70
C ALA A 446 3.74 -0.75 20.48
N ALA A 447 3.01 -0.04 21.34
CA ALA A 447 1.57 0.18 21.16
C ALA A 447 1.27 1.07 19.95
N ALA A 448 2.02 2.15 19.75
CA ALA A 448 1.88 3.03 18.59
C ALA A 448 2.26 2.30 17.29
N ALA A 449 3.35 1.52 17.27
CA ALA A 449 3.75 0.70 16.12
C ALA A 449 2.67 -0.33 15.75
N LYS A 450 2.10 -1.05 16.73
CA LYS A 450 0.97 -1.95 16.50
C LYS A 450 -0.23 -1.22 15.89
N ARG A 451 -0.55 -0.03 16.41
CA ARG A 451 -1.65 0.77 15.88
C ARG A 451 -1.41 1.19 14.43
N SER A 452 -0.18 1.58 14.08
CA SER A 452 0.19 1.90 12.70
C SER A 452 0.01 0.68 11.78
N LEU A 453 0.51 -0.49 12.19
CA LEU A 453 0.37 -1.76 11.45
C LEU A 453 -1.10 -2.21 11.32
N ASP A 454 -1.94 -1.98 12.34
CA ASP A 454 -3.39 -2.27 12.27
C ASP A 454 -4.12 -1.37 11.27
N LEU A 455 -3.61 -0.16 11.04
CA LEU A 455 -4.17 0.80 10.09
C LEU A 455 -3.63 0.61 8.68
N ASP A 456 -2.41 0.11 8.54
CA ASP A 456 -1.73 -0.05 7.25
C ASP A 456 -0.94 -1.37 7.18
N PRO A 457 -1.65 -2.53 7.18
CA PRO A 457 -1.03 -3.85 7.38
C PRO A 457 -0.19 -4.35 6.19
N PHE A 458 -0.31 -3.73 5.00
CA PHE A 458 0.36 -4.18 3.78
C PHE A 458 1.31 -3.14 3.19
N SER A 459 1.67 -2.12 3.95
CA SER A 459 2.68 -1.12 3.58
C SER A 459 4.07 -1.58 4.00
N GLU A 460 4.98 -1.75 3.06
CA GLU A 460 6.38 -2.09 3.33
C GLU A 460 7.02 -1.07 4.28
N THR A 461 6.78 0.23 4.04
CA THR A 461 7.27 1.30 4.92
C THR A 461 6.73 1.19 6.34
N THR A 462 5.42 0.94 6.50
CA THR A 462 4.82 0.78 7.84
C THR A 462 5.34 -0.45 8.57
N MET A 463 5.59 -1.55 7.82
CA MET A 463 6.19 -2.76 8.38
C MET A 463 7.62 -2.51 8.86
N ASP A 464 8.45 -1.87 8.04
CA ASP A 464 9.81 -1.50 8.39
C ASP A 464 9.85 -0.62 9.64
N PHE A 465 9.04 0.43 9.68
CA PHE A 465 8.91 1.29 10.86
C PHE A 465 8.50 0.49 12.12
N GLY A 466 7.57 -0.44 11.98
CA GLY A 466 7.15 -1.33 13.07
C GLY A 466 8.29 -2.24 13.55
N GLU A 467 9.02 -2.87 12.63
CA GLU A 467 10.17 -3.72 12.94
C GLU A 467 11.25 -2.96 13.71
N TRP A 468 11.62 -1.77 13.22
CA TRP A 468 12.56 -0.89 13.89
C TRP A 468 12.11 -0.48 15.30
N ALA A 469 10.85 -0.05 15.46
CA ALA A 469 10.30 0.33 16.75
C ALA A 469 10.32 -0.84 17.75
N PHE A 470 9.99 -2.06 17.31
CA PHE A 470 10.04 -3.26 18.13
C PHE A 470 11.48 -3.65 18.48
N TYR A 471 12.39 -3.64 17.50
CA TYR A 471 13.81 -3.96 17.73
C TYR A 471 14.45 -2.98 18.74
N LEU A 472 14.34 -1.69 18.48
CA LEU A 472 14.90 -0.64 19.34
C LEU A 472 14.27 -0.64 20.75
N GLY A 473 12.98 -0.99 20.83
CA GLY A 473 12.24 -1.18 22.08
C GLY A 473 12.55 -2.49 22.81
N ARG A 474 13.47 -3.31 22.29
CA ARG A 474 13.83 -4.63 22.83
C ARG A 474 12.68 -5.67 22.81
N HIS A 475 11.64 -5.44 22.04
CA HIS A 475 10.53 -6.38 21.80
C HIS A 475 10.89 -7.34 20.64
N TYR A 476 11.97 -8.11 20.80
CA TYR A 476 12.55 -8.93 19.72
C TYR A 476 11.57 -9.94 19.14
N ASP A 477 10.71 -10.56 19.95
CA ASP A 477 9.68 -11.49 19.47
C ASP A 477 8.71 -10.82 18.48
N LEU A 478 8.28 -9.58 18.78
CA LEU A 478 7.41 -8.80 17.90
C LEU A 478 8.13 -8.39 16.62
N ALA A 479 9.39 -7.97 16.72
CA ALA A 479 10.20 -7.64 15.55
C ALA A 479 10.37 -8.85 14.63
N MET A 480 10.72 -10.04 15.19
CA MET A 480 10.86 -11.28 14.42
C MET A 480 9.54 -11.75 13.80
N GLU A 481 8.40 -11.59 14.50
CA GLU A 481 7.08 -11.89 13.95
C GLU A 481 6.77 -10.97 12.77
N GLN A 482 7.04 -9.68 12.92
CA GLN A 482 6.81 -8.70 11.87
C GLN A 482 7.71 -8.96 10.65
N SER A 483 9.00 -9.25 10.85
CA SER A 483 9.92 -9.60 9.75
C SER A 483 9.44 -10.83 8.96
N ARG A 484 8.85 -11.85 9.61
CA ARG A 484 8.25 -12.97 8.90
C ARG A 484 7.08 -12.55 8.00
N LYS A 485 6.22 -11.64 8.49
CA LYS A 485 5.11 -11.09 7.68
C LYS A 485 5.63 -10.29 6.50
N SER A 486 6.68 -9.49 6.70
CA SER A 486 7.34 -8.73 5.65
C SER A 486 7.90 -9.64 4.55
N PHE A 487 8.52 -10.79 4.89
CA PHE A 487 8.98 -11.78 3.90
C PHE A 487 7.85 -12.42 3.08
N GLU A 488 6.68 -12.63 3.69
CA GLU A 488 5.52 -13.18 2.97
C GLU A 488 4.98 -12.20 1.92
N LEU A 489 5.07 -10.90 2.19
CA LEU A 489 4.54 -9.85 1.34
C LEU A 489 5.56 -9.32 0.33
N ALA A 490 6.80 -9.13 0.75
CA ALA A 490 7.88 -8.55 -0.03
C ALA A 490 9.19 -9.35 0.18
N PRO A 491 9.34 -10.55 -0.46
CA PRO A 491 10.52 -11.40 -0.25
C PRO A 491 11.85 -10.79 -0.68
N GLU A 492 11.80 -9.80 -1.57
CA GLU A 492 13.00 -9.08 -2.07
C GLU A 492 13.34 -7.83 -1.25
N PHE A 493 12.58 -7.54 -0.19
CA PHE A 493 12.80 -6.38 0.66
C PHE A 493 13.96 -6.65 1.64
N PRO A 494 15.05 -5.86 1.63
CA PRO A 494 16.27 -6.22 2.35
C PRO A 494 16.25 -5.93 3.85
N TRP A 495 15.45 -4.94 4.30
CA TRP A 495 15.48 -4.44 5.67
C TRP A 495 15.09 -5.46 6.75
N PRO A 496 14.11 -6.38 6.56
CA PRO A 496 13.83 -7.43 7.52
C PRO A 496 15.04 -8.33 7.81
N HIS A 497 15.90 -8.60 6.80
CA HIS A 497 17.15 -9.32 6.98
C HIS A 497 18.14 -8.54 7.86
N TYR A 498 18.18 -7.20 7.71
CA TYR A 498 19.01 -6.35 8.57
C TYR A 498 18.57 -6.42 10.03
N ILE A 499 17.28 -6.25 10.29
CA ILE A 499 16.69 -6.32 11.64
C ILE A 499 16.93 -7.70 12.29
N LEU A 500 16.69 -8.79 11.54
CA LEU A 500 16.98 -10.14 12.04
C LEU A 500 18.46 -10.32 12.36
N GLY A 501 19.34 -9.82 11.49
CA GLY A 501 20.79 -9.83 11.73
C GLY A 501 21.15 -9.13 13.04
N LEU A 502 20.59 -7.95 13.29
CA LEU A 502 20.77 -7.21 14.54
C LEU A 502 20.23 -7.98 15.75
N ILE A 503 19.05 -8.57 15.68
CA ILE A 503 18.46 -9.36 16.76
C ILE A 503 19.33 -10.59 17.06
N TYR A 504 19.78 -11.34 16.06
CA TYR A 504 20.65 -12.49 16.23
C TYR A 504 22.01 -12.11 16.82
N GLU A 505 22.60 -10.97 16.38
CA GLU A 505 23.85 -10.45 16.95
C GLU A 505 23.70 -10.20 18.45
N TRP A 506 22.63 -9.51 18.88
CA TRP A 506 22.39 -9.16 20.29
C TRP A 506 21.94 -10.32 21.15
N THR A 507 21.39 -11.36 20.57
CA THR A 507 21.01 -12.61 21.27
C THR A 507 22.12 -13.65 21.27
N GLY A 508 23.31 -13.32 20.72
CA GLY A 508 24.49 -14.17 20.69
C GLY A 508 24.48 -15.28 19.62
N GLN A 509 23.57 -15.18 18.67
CA GLN A 509 23.43 -16.09 17.52
C GLN A 509 24.24 -15.55 16.34
N HIS A 510 25.54 -15.40 16.53
CA HIS A 510 26.42 -14.66 15.61
C HIS A 510 26.52 -15.25 14.21
N ARG A 511 26.38 -16.56 14.07
CA ARG A 511 26.40 -17.20 12.75
C ARG A 511 25.16 -16.83 11.96
N GLU A 512 24.01 -16.92 12.58
CA GLU A 512 22.71 -16.57 12.02
C GLU A 512 22.69 -15.08 11.65
N ALA A 513 23.25 -14.22 12.50
CA ALA A 513 23.39 -12.79 12.20
C ALA A 513 24.16 -12.54 10.90
N ILE A 514 25.29 -13.20 10.69
CA ILE A 514 26.10 -13.04 9.47
C ILE A 514 25.39 -13.61 8.23
N GLU A 515 24.62 -14.69 8.39
CA GLU A 515 23.82 -15.22 7.29
C GLU A 515 22.76 -14.20 6.84
N GLU A 516 22.07 -13.57 7.78
CA GLU A 516 21.07 -12.52 7.50
C GLU A 516 21.70 -11.26 6.90
N TYR A 517 22.77 -10.75 7.48
CA TYR A 517 23.48 -9.59 6.89
C TYR A 517 24.02 -9.89 5.49
N THR A 518 24.45 -11.12 5.22
CA THR A 518 24.92 -11.52 3.88
C THR A 518 23.73 -11.55 2.89
N LYS A 519 22.56 -12.00 3.35
CA LYS A 519 21.35 -12.00 2.52
C LYS A 519 20.87 -10.55 2.22
N MET A 520 20.88 -9.70 3.23
CA MET A 520 20.63 -8.26 3.05
C MET A 520 21.54 -7.66 1.99
N GLN A 521 22.86 -7.91 2.07
CA GLN A 521 23.83 -7.43 1.10
C GLN A 521 23.55 -7.93 -0.32
N GLU A 522 23.14 -9.19 -0.46
CA GLU A 522 22.74 -9.78 -1.74
C GLU A 522 21.53 -9.06 -2.34
N LEU A 523 20.50 -8.79 -1.53
CA LEU A 523 19.28 -8.11 -1.95
C LEU A 523 19.54 -6.63 -2.31
N PHE A 524 20.46 -5.97 -1.61
CA PHE A 524 20.95 -4.65 -2.02
C PHE A 524 21.83 -4.66 -3.27
N GLY A 525 22.07 -5.82 -3.89
CA GLY A 525 22.81 -5.93 -5.14
C GLY A 525 24.34 -5.99 -4.99
N LEU A 526 24.86 -6.44 -3.84
CA LEU A 526 26.30 -6.71 -3.71
C LEU A 526 26.71 -7.77 -4.72
N SER A 527 27.79 -7.51 -5.48
CA SER A 527 28.21 -8.43 -6.52
C SER A 527 28.62 -9.80 -5.97
N GLN A 528 28.38 -10.87 -6.73
CA GLN A 528 28.66 -12.25 -6.31
C GLN A 528 30.13 -12.45 -5.86
N ASN A 529 31.09 -11.79 -6.53
CA ASN A 529 32.50 -11.87 -6.13
C ASN A 529 32.71 -11.29 -4.72
N ARG A 530 32.10 -10.15 -4.41
CA ARG A 530 32.16 -9.53 -3.08
C ARG A 530 31.44 -10.32 -2.01
N LEU A 531 30.32 -10.96 -2.33
CA LEU A 531 29.64 -11.90 -1.42
C LEU A 531 30.55 -13.09 -1.07
N ILE A 532 31.30 -13.62 -2.04
CA ILE A 532 32.31 -14.67 -1.80
C ILE A 532 33.40 -14.15 -0.87
N GLU A 533 33.91 -12.93 -1.11
CA GLU A 533 34.94 -12.32 -0.25
C GLU A 533 34.46 -12.12 1.18
N LEU A 534 33.22 -11.66 1.40
CA LEU A 534 32.62 -11.54 2.74
C LEU A 534 32.55 -12.90 3.45
N ARG A 535 32.05 -13.93 2.78
CA ARG A 535 31.98 -15.28 3.33
C ARG A 535 33.36 -15.86 3.65
N MET A 536 34.35 -15.58 2.80
CA MET A 536 35.75 -15.99 3.05
C MET A 536 36.34 -15.24 4.25
N ALA A 537 36.15 -13.93 4.35
CA ALA A 537 36.61 -13.10 5.46
C ALA A 537 36.01 -13.58 6.80
N TYR A 538 34.70 -13.92 6.81
CA TYR A 538 34.05 -14.53 7.97
C TYR A 538 34.67 -15.87 8.35
N ARG A 539 34.90 -16.77 7.38
CA ARG A 539 35.53 -18.10 7.64
C ARG A 539 36.93 -17.97 8.21
N GLN A 540 37.69 -16.96 7.80
CA GLN A 540 39.09 -16.76 8.21
C GLN A 540 39.20 -16.08 9.60
N SER A 541 38.34 -15.13 9.91
CA SER A 541 38.51 -14.23 11.06
C SER A 541 37.21 -13.94 11.82
N GLY A 542 36.18 -14.75 11.62
CA GLY A 542 34.88 -14.59 12.25
C GLY A 542 34.21 -13.25 11.90
N GLU A 543 33.37 -12.76 12.79
CA GLU A 543 32.64 -11.50 12.64
C GLU A 543 33.55 -10.30 12.36
N LYS A 544 34.68 -10.20 13.05
CA LYS A 544 35.65 -9.13 12.81
C LYS A 544 36.20 -9.14 11.38
N GLY A 545 36.34 -10.34 10.77
CA GLY A 545 36.69 -10.49 9.37
C GLY A 545 35.61 -9.94 8.45
N TYR A 546 34.36 -10.33 8.71
CA TYR A 546 33.20 -9.86 7.97
C TYR A 546 33.08 -8.33 7.99
N TRP A 547 33.04 -7.74 9.19
CA TRP A 547 32.87 -6.30 9.35
C TRP A 547 34.04 -5.47 8.80
N ARG A 548 35.28 -5.99 8.90
CA ARG A 548 36.44 -5.36 8.28
C ARG A 548 36.29 -5.31 6.76
N LYS A 549 35.86 -6.40 6.16
CA LYS A 549 35.68 -6.49 4.71
C LYS A 549 34.51 -5.61 4.25
N THR A 550 33.42 -5.55 5.01
CA THR A 550 32.29 -4.63 4.77
C THR A 550 32.77 -3.19 4.79
N LEU A 551 33.57 -2.80 5.81
CA LEU A 551 34.11 -1.44 5.90
C LEU A 551 35.01 -1.09 4.71
N GLU A 552 35.86 -2.02 4.26
CA GLU A 552 36.67 -1.86 3.06
C GLU A 552 35.81 -1.57 1.83
N PHE A 553 34.77 -2.33 1.59
CA PHE A 553 33.86 -2.12 0.46
C PHE A 553 33.15 -0.76 0.53
N CYS A 554 32.68 -0.36 1.71
CA CYS A 554 32.01 0.92 1.89
C CYS A 554 32.97 2.11 1.73
N GLN A 555 34.22 1.95 2.13
CA GLN A 555 35.27 2.93 1.85
C GLN A 555 35.67 3.02 0.36
N GLU A 556 35.58 1.90 -0.37
CA GLU A 556 35.77 1.90 -1.83
C GLU A 556 34.59 2.59 -2.53
N ALA A 557 33.35 2.27 -2.15
CA ALA A 557 32.14 2.90 -2.67
C ALA A 557 32.18 4.44 -2.49
N SER A 558 32.67 4.92 -1.34
CA SER A 558 32.74 6.34 -1.02
C SER A 558 33.83 7.11 -1.81
N LYS A 559 34.82 6.42 -2.37
CA LYS A 559 35.89 7.03 -3.20
C LYS A 559 35.48 7.20 -4.68
N GLY A 560 34.53 6.37 -5.15
CA GLY A 560 33.88 6.57 -6.43
C GLY A 560 32.92 7.76 -6.33
N GLN A 561 32.72 8.52 -7.42
CA GLN A 561 31.55 9.41 -7.45
C GLN A 561 30.32 8.52 -7.21
N ARG A 562 29.62 8.75 -6.09
CA ARG A 562 28.41 8.02 -5.73
C ARG A 562 27.42 8.10 -6.90
N LYS A 563 27.40 7.10 -7.72
CA LYS A 563 26.36 6.90 -8.73
C LYS A 563 25.37 5.95 -8.07
N PHE A 564 24.31 6.50 -7.52
CA PHE A 564 23.15 5.76 -7.05
C PHE A 564 22.55 4.98 -8.22
N ALA A 565 22.99 3.76 -8.39
CA ALA A 565 22.36 2.82 -9.28
C ALA A 565 22.52 1.44 -8.65
N SER A 566 21.47 0.68 -8.61
CA SER A 566 21.43 -0.77 -8.31
C SER A 566 22.45 -1.62 -9.11
N THR A 567 23.27 -0.97 -9.92
CA THR A 567 24.29 -1.52 -10.81
C THR A 567 25.72 -1.29 -10.34
N SER A 568 25.95 -0.58 -9.22
CA SER A 568 27.31 -0.32 -8.70
C SER A 568 27.99 -1.61 -8.25
N GLY A 569 27.22 -2.58 -7.77
CA GLY A 569 27.70 -3.84 -7.22
C GLY A 569 28.33 -3.70 -5.83
N PHE A 570 28.10 -2.57 -5.11
CA PHE A 570 28.57 -2.34 -3.74
C PHE A 570 27.51 -2.68 -2.67
N GLY A 571 26.27 -3.00 -3.07
CA GLY A 571 25.22 -3.42 -2.16
C GLY A 571 24.83 -2.33 -1.16
N TRP A 572 24.63 -2.71 0.11
CA TRP A 572 24.32 -1.77 1.20
C TRP A 572 25.33 -0.62 1.33
N CYS A 573 26.59 -0.79 0.89
CA CYS A 573 27.61 0.27 0.96
C CYS A 573 27.27 1.50 0.09
N ASP A 574 26.39 1.38 -0.89
CA ASP A 574 25.89 2.52 -1.66
C ASP A 574 25.01 3.45 -0.82
N TYR A 575 24.46 2.93 0.27
CA TYR A 575 23.58 3.62 1.22
C TYR A 575 24.25 3.94 2.56
N PHE A 576 25.54 3.62 2.69
CA PHE A 576 26.27 3.64 3.94
C PHE A 576 26.53 5.06 4.44
N ARG A 577 26.02 5.38 5.61
CA ARG A 577 26.12 6.68 6.26
C ARG A 577 27.27 6.71 7.25
N TYR A 578 27.60 7.91 7.78
CA TYR A 578 28.65 8.03 8.79
C TYR A 578 28.27 7.33 10.11
N GLN A 579 27.01 7.31 10.48
CA GLN A 579 26.53 6.55 11.64
C GLN A 579 26.74 5.04 11.46
N ASP A 580 26.41 4.48 10.30
CA ASP A 580 26.65 3.06 9.98
C ASP A 580 28.13 2.74 10.01
N MET A 581 28.97 3.64 9.47
CA MET A 581 30.43 3.53 9.54
C MET A 581 30.90 3.50 10.99
N ALA A 582 30.39 4.38 11.84
CA ALA A 582 30.73 4.41 13.25
C ALA A 582 30.32 3.11 13.96
N ALA A 583 29.14 2.56 13.67
CA ALA A 583 28.67 1.30 14.24
C ALA A 583 29.59 0.12 13.86
N VAL A 584 30.01 0.02 12.60
CA VAL A 584 30.98 -0.99 12.17
C VAL A 584 32.34 -0.78 12.84
N GLN A 585 32.80 0.48 12.97
CA GLN A 585 34.07 0.81 13.64
C GLN A 585 34.04 0.45 15.13
N VAL A 586 32.89 0.62 15.83
CA VAL A 586 32.71 0.17 17.23
C VAL A 586 32.84 -1.36 17.31
N ARG A 587 32.19 -2.13 16.41
CA ARG A 587 32.32 -3.58 16.36
C ARG A 587 33.77 -4.07 16.14
N LEU A 588 34.55 -3.27 15.44
CA LEU A 588 35.98 -3.53 15.19
C LEU A 588 36.90 -3.04 16.33
N GLY A 589 36.39 -2.33 17.34
CA GLY A 589 37.17 -1.72 18.42
C GLY A 589 37.93 -0.47 18.00
N GLN A 590 37.56 0.16 16.89
CA GLN A 590 38.21 1.36 16.33
C GLN A 590 37.52 2.64 16.89
N PHE A 591 37.50 2.81 18.19
CA PHE A 591 36.71 3.84 18.87
C PHE A 591 36.99 5.27 18.44
N ASP A 592 38.24 5.64 18.24
CA ASP A 592 38.60 7.02 17.80
C ASP A 592 38.06 7.32 16.40
N ALA A 593 38.13 6.35 15.48
CA ALA A 593 37.53 6.46 14.15
C ALA A 593 36.01 6.53 14.22
N ALA A 594 35.39 5.72 15.10
CA ALA A 594 33.94 5.73 15.31
C ALA A 594 33.44 7.09 15.77
N PHE A 595 34.10 7.73 16.72
CA PHE A 595 33.75 9.08 17.17
C PHE A 595 33.96 10.15 16.09
N GLN A 596 34.98 10.03 15.26
CA GLN A 596 35.15 10.91 14.09
C GLN A 596 34.00 10.75 13.09
N SER A 597 33.53 9.53 12.89
CA SER A 597 32.36 9.24 12.03
C SER A 597 31.08 9.79 12.65
N LEU A 598 30.84 9.59 13.96
CA LEU A 598 29.69 10.15 14.67
C LEU A 598 29.64 11.69 14.63
N GLU A 599 30.80 12.36 14.75
CA GLU A 599 30.84 13.82 14.61
C GLU A 599 30.46 14.29 13.19
N LYS A 600 30.83 13.53 12.16
CA LYS A 600 30.40 13.81 10.80
C LYS A 600 28.89 13.57 10.63
N ALA A 601 28.36 12.46 11.18
CA ALA A 601 26.94 12.18 11.21
C ALA A 601 26.16 13.31 11.88
N TYR A 602 26.65 13.77 13.05
CA TYR A 602 26.07 14.90 13.77
C TYR A 602 26.05 16.18 12.93
N THR A 603 27.18 16.51 12.29
CA THR A 603 27.30 17.72 11.45
C THR A 603 26.36 17.68 10.25
N LYS A 604 26.07 16.47 9.74
CA LYS A 604 25.18 16.25 8.61
C LYS A 604 23.71 16.02 9.03
N HIS A 605 23.41 16.03 10.31
CA HIS A 605 22.08 15.70 10.85
C HIS A 605 21.53 14.40 10.28
N GLU A 606 22.35 13.31 10.25
CA GLU A 606 21.85 12.01 9.79
C GLU A 606 20.66 11.59 10.64
N ALA A 607 19.58 11.17 9.97
CA ALA A 607 18.26 11.00 10.58
C ALA A 607 18.24 9.98 11.73
N GLU A 608 18.99 8.88 11.60
CA GLU A 608 19.04 7.81 12.59
C GLU A 608 19.74 8.20 13.90
N LEU A 609 20.41 9.37 13.98
CA LEU A 609 20.98 9.86 15.23
C LEU A 609 19.95 10.02 16.34
N ILE A 610 18.67 10.14 16.02
CA ILE A 610 17.57 10.17 17.02
C ILE A 610 17.58 8.93 17.91
N TYR A 611 18.13 7.80 17.46
CA TYR A 611 18.21 6.55 18.23
C TYR A 611 19.53 6.37 19.00
N LEU A 612 20.45 7.31 18.91
CA LEU A 612 21.80 7.19 19.46
C LEU A 612 21.79 6.77 20.93
N LYS A 613 20.83 7.31 21.72
CA LYS A 613 20.69 6.99 23.14
C LYS A 613 20.33 5.54 23.41
N ILE A 614 19.56 4.88 22.51
CA ILE A 614 18.90 3.61 22.84
C ILE A 614 19.39 2.42 21.99
N GLN A 615 20.02 2.67 20.85
CA GLN A 615 20.52 1.60 20.01
C GLN A 615 21.57 0.75 20.74
N PRO A 616 21.44 -0.60 20.66
CA PRO A 616 22.37 -1.53 21.30
C PRO A 616 23.82 -1.38 20.82
N GLU A 617 24.04 -1.05 19.56
CA GLU A 617 25.35 -0.93 18.92
C GLU A 617 26.31 0.00 19.69
N TRP A 618 25.77 0.93 20.47
CA TRP A 618 26.52 1.89 21.25
C TRP A 618 26.80 1.46 22.69
N ASP A 619 26.31 0.29 23.14
CA ASP A 619 26.43 -0.15 24.55
C ASP A 619 27.90 -0.19 24.99
N GLY A 620 28.84 -0.58 24.12
CA GLY A 620 30.27 -0.62 24.41
C GLY A 620 30.95 0.75 24.55
N VAL A 621 30.31 1.84 24.13
CA VAL A 621 30.87 3.21 24.15
C VAL A 621 29.99 4.22 24.88
N ARG A 622 28.86 3.79 25.48
CA ARG A 622 27.92 4.70 26.17
C ARG A 622 28.56 5.51 27.29
N SER A 623 29.50 4.92 28.03
CA SER A 623 30.21 5.60 29.13
C SER A 623 31.34 6.53 28.67
N ASP A 624 31.69 6.54 27.37
CA ASP A 624 32.73 7.42 26.84
C ASP A 624 32.27 8.89 26.94
N PRO A 625 33.09 9.80 27.49
CA PRO A 625 32.75 11.22 27.59
C PRO A 625 32.37 11.88 26.28
N ARG A 626 32.96 11.44 25.17
CA ARG A 626 32.64 11.95 23.82
C ARG A 626 31.22 11.57 23.41
N PHE A 627 30.81 10.33 23.70
CA PHE A 627 29.44 9.87 23.44
C PHE A 627 28.43 10.65 24.28
N GLN A 628 28.71 10.82 25.57
CA GLN A 628 27.88 11.61 26.47
C GLN A 628 27.79 13.09 26.07
N SER A 629 28.88 13.65 25.53
CA SER A 629 28.89 15.01 24.97
C SER A 629 27.97 15.13 23.76
N LEU A 630 27.97 14.13 22.87
CA LEU A 630 27.11 14.10 21.68
C LEU A 630 25.62 14.03 22.08
N LEU A 631 25.27 13.15 23.02
CA LEU A 631 23.90 13.06 23.53
C LEU A 631 23.41 14.38 24.14
N ARG A 632 24.26 15.06 24.95
CA ARG A 632 23.90 16.38 25.51
C ARG A 632 23.64 17.43 24.44
N ARG A 633 24.46 17.46 23.38
CA ARG A 633 24.30 18.41 22.25
C ARG A 633 23.00 18.19 21.49
N MET A 634 22.48 16.96 21.49
CA MET A 634 21.20 16.59 20.88
C MET A 634 20.01 16.72 21.85
N GLY A 635 20.24 17.14 23.10
CA GLY A 635 19.17 17.21 24.12
C GLY A 635 18.69 15.84 24.62
N LEU A 636 19.45 14.76 24.38
CA LEU A 636 19.15 13.39 24.82
C LEU A 636 19.70 13.08 26.21
N ASN A 637 19.59 14.03 27.14
CA ASN A 637 20.13 13.91 28.49
C ASN A 637 19.49 12.79 29.29
N GLY A 638 20.30 11.99 29.97
CA GLY A 638 20.02 11.17 31.14
C GLY A 638 19.37 9.88 30.91
#